data_54051ae2859b26b8c4c4a66c20b012a1
#
_entry.id   54051ae2859b26b8c4c4a66c20b012a1
#
_cell.length_a   1.000
_cell.length_b   1.000
_cell.length_c   1.000
_cell.angle_alpha   90.00
_cell.angle_beta   90.00
_cell.angle_gamma   90.00
#
_symmetry.space_group_name_H-M   'P 1'
#
loop_
_entity.id
_entity.type
_entity.pdbx_description
1 polymer ?
#
loop_
_entity_poly.entity_id
_entity_poly.type
_entity_poly.pdbx_seq_one_letter_code
_entity_poly.pdbx_strand_id
1 'polypeptide(L)'
;MSWGETFGCKGNAQCGWTSVKDLTSFSFSEGNCPTYGKDNFQLKAEGYIDATGNLVAAHDAATAHLGAPWRMPTTAEFEALINNCTETWTQRNGVNGRLMTGRGAYASNSIFLPAVVGGSTSQYPRNLCGLYWSSTPASDYSTDAGTLNLYYYFQVGRSDRYDGQVVRPVR
;
A
#
# COMPACT_ATOMS: atom_id res chain seq x y z
N MET A 1 7.09 3.50 0.16
CA MET A 1 8.11 2.44 0.33
C MET A 1 7.84 1.33 -0.64
N SER A 2 8.85 0.58 -1.05
CA SER A 2 8.67 -0.60 -1.89
C SER A 2 7.98 -1.71 -1.13
N TRP A 3 7.32 -2.61 -1.84
CA TRP A 3 6.60 -3.72 -1.23
C TRP A 3 7.54 -4.72 -0.53
N GLY A 4 7.22 -5.11 0.68
CA GLY A 4 8.05 -5.99 1.51
C GLY A 4 9.21 -5.28 2.23
N GLU A 5 9.36 -3.98 2.01
CA GLU A 5 10.34 -3.13 2.69
C GLU A 5 9.70 -2.31 3.79
N THR A 6 10.41 -2.12 4.88
CA THR A 6 9.90 -1.41 6.06
C THR A 6 10.38 0.05 6.14
N PHE A 7 11.30 0.47 5.27
CA PHE A 7 11.81 1.83 5.20
C PHE A 7 11.44 2.50 3.88
N GLY A 8 11.18 3.80 3.92
CA GLY A 8 10.80 4.58 2.75
C GLY A 8 11.92 4.82 1.74
N CYS A 9 13.18 4.52 2.08
CA CYS A 9 14.35 4.66 1.22
C CYS A 9 15.31 3.50 1.48
N LYS A 10 15.99 3.06 0.43
CA LYS A 10 16.96 1.98 0.51
C LYS A 10 18.07 2.29 1.52
N GLY A 11 18.24 1.44 2.51
CA GLY A 11 19.32 1.50 3.46
C GLY A 11 19.40 2.73 4.36
N ASN A 12 18.37 3.57 4.39
CA ASN A 12 18.34 4.79 5.19
C ASN A 12 17.17 4.81 6.19
N ALA A 13 17.45 4.45 7.43
CA ALA A 13 16.51 4.50 8.53
C ALA A 13 15.94 5.92 8.82
N GLN A 14 16.56 6.98 8.29
CA GLN A 14 16.10 8.36 8.45
C GLN A 14 14.97 8.73 7.48
N CYS A 15 14.69 7.91 6.46
CA CYS A 15 13.49 8.05 5.66
C CYS A 15 12.27 7.65 6.49
N GLY A 16 11.78 8.58 7.29
CA GLY A 16 10.75 8.34 8.28
C GLY A 16 9.47 7.76 7.68
N TRP A 17 8.88 6.86 8.42
CA TRP A 17 7.57 6.25 8.17
C TRP A 17 6.46 7.28 7.90
N THR A 18 6.48 8.43 8.57
CA THR A 18 5.41 9.43 8.51
C THR A 18 5.70 10.62 7.58
N SER A 19 6.88 10.71 7.00
CA SER A 19 7.23 11.85 6.15
C SER A 19 6.96 11.56 4.67
N VAL A 20 6.29 12.50 4.00
CA VAL A 20 6.23 12.52 2.55
C VAL A 20 7.64 12.78 2.02
N LYS A 21 8.18 11.83 1.29
CA LYS A 21 9.52 11.95 0.70
C LYS A 21 9.46 12.49 -0.71
N ASP A 22 10.48 13.23 -1.07
CA ASP A 22 10.75 13.58 -2.44
C ASP A 22 10.96 12.28 -3.26
N LEU A 23 10.37 12.23 -4.44
CA LEU A 23 10.50 11.09 -5.36
C LEU A 23 11.97 10.80 -5.74
N THR A 24 12.84 11.80 -5.69
CA THR A 24 14.27 11.65 -5.96
C THR A 24 15.03 10.85 -4.91
N SER A 25 14.48 10.71 -3.70
CA SER A 25 15.09 9.92 -2.62
C SER A 25 14.71 8.45 -2.66
N PHE A 26 13.85 8.05 -3.59
CA PHE A 26 13.38 6.69 -3.74
C PHE A 26 14.39 5.87 -4.56
N SER A 27 15.00 4.87 -3.95
CA SER A 27 16.20 4.22 -4.51
C SER A 27 15.99 2.77 -4.98
N PHE A 28 14.75 2.28 -5.01
CA PHE A 28 14.49 0.96 -5.56
C PHE A 28 14.18 1.02 -7.07
N SER A 29 14.65 0.00 -7.76
CA SER A 29 14.43 -0.27 -9.19
C SER A 29 14.33 -1.78 -9.38
N GLU A 30 14.02 -2.22 -10.58
CA GLU A 30 14.00 -3.65 -10.94
C GLU A 30 15.25 -4.39 -10.46
N GLY A 31 16.43 -3.80 -10.66
CA GLY A 31 17.72 -4.45 -10.37
C GLY A 31 18.10 -4.53 -8.88
N ASN A 32 17.38 -3.88 -7.99
CA ASN A 32 17.76 -3.81 -6.58
C ASN A 32 16.59 -3.98 -5.58
N CYS A 33 15.37 -4.18 -6.04
CA CYS A 33 14.24 -4.50 -5.18
C CYS A 33 14.28 -5.99 -4.83
N PRO A 34 14.41 -6.36 -3.54
CA PRO A 34 14.61 -7.75 -3.14
C PRO A 34 13.47 -8.70 -3.49
N THR A 35 12.27 -8.17 -3.63
CA THR A 35 11.07 -8.97 -3.92
C THR A 35 10.66 -8.97 -5.39
N TYR A 36 11.27 -8.11 -6.23
CA TYR A 36 10.90 -7.98 -7.64
C TYR A 36 11.31 -9.23 -8.44
N GLY A 37 10.41 -9.68 -9.30
CA GLY A 37 10.62 -10.87 -10.14
C GLY A 37 10.48 -12.22 -9.42
N LYS A 38 10.19 -12.23 -8.11
CA LYS A 38 10.01 -13.46 -7.33
C LYS A 38 8.55 -13.91 -7.34
N ASP A 39 8.32 -15.16 -7.70
CA ASP A 39 7.01 -15.77 -7.56
C ASP A 39 6.66 -16.06 -6.08
N ASN A 40 5.42 -16.47 -5.84
CA ASN A 40 4.94 -16.72 -4.47
C ASN A 40 5.67 -17.87 -3.77
N PHE A 41 6.17 -18.85 -4.51
CA PHE A 41 6.97 -19.94 -3.95
C PHE A 41 8.32 -19.41 -3.44
N GLN A 42 8.99 -18.59 -4.25
CA GLN A 42 10.26 -17.96 -3.89
C GLN A 42 10.10 -16.99 -2.72
N LEU A 43 9.05 -16.14 -2.75
CA LEU A 43 8.74 -15.21 -1.65
C LEU A 43 8.53 -15.96 -0.34
N LYS A 44 7.84 -17.10 -0.38
CA LYS A 44 7.60 -17.93 0.80
C LYS A 44 8.87 -18.63 1.28
N ALA A 45 9.64 -19.20 0.37
CA ALA A 45 10.91 -19.86 0.68
C ALA A 45 11.94 -18.92 1.32
N GLU A 46 11.93 -17.66 0.90
CA GLU A 46 12.81 -16.61 1.43
C GLU A 46 12.23 -15.88 2.67
N GLY A 47 11.04 -16.25 3.11
CA GLY A 47 10.42 -15.73 4.34
C GLY A 47 9.78 -14.34 4.20
N TYR A 48 9.48 -13.87 2.98
CA TYR A 48 8.74 -12.61 2.78
C TYR A 48 7.25 -12.76 3.07
N ILE A 49 6.66 -13.89 2.68
CA ILE A 49 5.24 -14.15 2.88
C ILE A 49 5.02 -15.43 3.71
N ASP A 50 3.91 -15.47 4.41
CA ASP A 50 3.48 -16.61 5.23
C ASP A 50 2.69 -17.67 4.44
N ALA A 51 2.11 -18.64 5.17
CA ALA A 51 1.28 -19.69 4.59
C ALA A 51 -0.01 -19.16 3.96
N THR A 52 -0.50 -17.99 4.39
CA THR A 52 -1.70 -17.35 3.84
C THR A 52 -1.40 -16.51 2.58
N GLY A 53 -0.12 -16.38 2.23
CA GLY A 53 0.34 -15.62 1.07
C GLY A 53 0.42 -14.11 1.32
N ASN A 54 0.49 -13.67 2.57
CA ASN A 54 0.65 -12.26 2.93
C ASN A 54 2.01 -12.00 3.58
N LEU A 55 2.49 -10.75 3.53
CA LEU A 55 3.74 -10.36 4.16
C LEU A 55 3.79 -10.80 5.62
N VAL A 56 4.92 -11.38 6.02
CA VAL A 56 5.21 -11.66 7.44
C VAL A 56 5.50 -10.36 8.19
N ALA A 57 5.39 -10.38 9.51
CA ALA A 57 5.55 -9.21 10.38
C ALA A 57 6.87 -8.44 10.16
N ALA A 58 7.96 -9.14 9.85
CA ALA A 58 9.27 -8.52 9.59
C ALA A 58 9.33 -7.71 8.28
N HIS A 59 8.46 -8.02 7.33
CA HIS A 59 8.35 -7.38 6.02
C HIS A 59 7.07 -6.56 5.85
N ASP A 60 6.19 -6.60 6.83
CA ASP A 60 4.99 -5.76 6.92
C ASP A 60 5.35 -4.41 7.57
N ALA A 61 5.35 -3.35 6.79
CA ALA A 61 5.76 -2.04 7.25
C ALA A 61 4.89 -1.50 8.41
N ALA A 62 3.61 -1.82 8.44
CA ALA A 62 2.74 -1.40 9.54
C ALA A 62 3.09 -2.14 10.85
N THR A 63 3.29 -3.45 10.77
CA THR A 63 3.70 -4.26 11.93
C THR A 63 5.09 -3.83 12.42
N ALA A 64 6.04 -3.62 11.52
CA ALA A 64 7.41 -3.24 11.87
C ALA A 64 7.50 -1.89 12.60
N HIS A 65 6.63 -0.94 12.27
CA HIS A 65 6.67 0.41 12.86
C HIS A 65 5.69 0.64 14.01
N LEU A 66 4.55 -0.04 14.00
CA LEU A 66 3.48 0.19 14.98
C LEU A 66 3.35 -0.97 15.99
N GLY A 67 3.99 -2.10 15.71
CA GLY A 67 3.82 -3.33 16.49
C GLY A 67 2.48 -4.02 16.27
N ALA A 68 2.38 -5.30 16.63
CA ALA A 68 1.10 -6.02 16.59
C ALA A 68 0.08 -5.35 17.55
N PRO A 69 -1.21 -5.33 17.21
CA PRO A 69 -1.87 -6.02 16.08
C PRO A 69 -1.92 -5.23 14.76
N TRP A 70 -1.21 -4.13 14.64
CA TRP A 70 -1.19 -3.34 13.40
C TRP A 70 -0.48 -4.11 12.28
N ARG A 71 -1.07 -4.07 11.08
CA ARG A 71 -0.53 -4.68 9.87
C ARG A 71 -0.99 -3.92 8.61
N MET A 72 -0.40 -4.22 7.49
CA MET A 72 -0.92 -3.79 6.20
C MET A 72 -2.21 -4.55 5.88
N PRO A 73 -3.19 -3.91 5.21
CA PRO A 73 -4.39 -4.60 4.74
C PRO A 73 -4.04 -5.61 3.65
N THR A 74 -4.80 -6.68 3.57
CA THR A 74 -4.76 -7.61 2.43
C THR A 74 -5.53 -7.05 1.23
N THR A 75 -5.31 -7.60 0.04
CA THR A 75 -6.12 -7.29 -1.14
C THR A 75 -7.60 -7.55 -0.90
N ALA A 76 -7.94 -8.68 -0.27
CA ALA A 76 -9.32 -9.02 0.05
C ALA A 76 -9.99 -8.01 1.02
N GLU A 77 -9.24 -7.42 1.94
CA GLU A 77 -9.77 -6.36 2.82
C GLU A 77 -10.03 -5.05 2.07
N PHE A 78 -9.22 -4.71 1.08
CA PHE A 78 -9.52 -3.59 0.19
C PHE A 78 -10.77 -3.84 -0.66
N GLU A 79 -10.94 -5.05 -1.18
CA GLU A 79 -12.16 -5.44 -1.89
C GLU A 79 -13.38 -5.36 -0.96
N ALA A 80 -13.27 -5.85 0.26
CA ALA A 80 -14.33 -5.74 1.26
C ALA A 80 -14.66 -4.29 1.59
N LEU A 81 -13.68 -3.41 1.70
CA LEU A 81 -13.88 -1.98 1.92
C LEU A 81 -14.66 -1.34 0.77
N ILE A 82 -14.28 -1.63 -0.49
CA ILE A 82 -14.98 -1.12 -1.67
C ILE A 82 -16.43 -1.62 -1.70
N ASN A 83 -16.62 -2.91 -1.46
CA ASN A 83 -17.94 -3.54 -1.60
C ASN A 83 -18.92 -3.15 -0.48
N ASN A 84 -18.42 -2.85 0.73
CA ASN A 84 -19.26 -2.59 1.90
C ASN A 84 -19.40 -1.11 2.28
N CYS A 85 -18.72 -0.21 1.58
CA CYS A 85 -18.76 1.23 1.85
C CYS A 85 -19.35 1.99 0.66
N THR A 86 -19.88 3.17 0.95
CA THR A 86 -20.11 4.22 -0.04
C THR A 86 -18.87 5.11 -0.07
N GLU A 87 -18.37 5.40 -1.24
CA GLU A 87 -17.22 6.26 -1.41
C GLU A 87 -17.63 7.67 -1.87
N THR A 88 -16.94 8.67 -1.39
CA THR A 88 -17.13 10.07 -1.79
C THR A 88 -15.78 10.76 -1.91
N TRP A 89 -15.50 11.34 -3.07
CA TRP A 89 -14.33 12.20 -3.23
C TRP A 89 -14.55 13.51 -2.49
N THR A 90 -13.65 13.86 -1.60
CA THR A 90 -13.81 15.06 -0.76
C THR A 90 -12.45 15.59 -0.28
N GLN A 91 -12.48 16.68 0.48
CA GLN A 91 -11.30 17.28 1.10
C GLN A 91 -11.45 17.30 2.62
N ARG A 92 -10.38 16.93 3.34
CA ARG A 92 -10.25 17.11 4.80
C ARG A 92 -8.95 17.82 5.13
N ASN A 93 -9.02 18.90 5.88
CA ASN A 93 -7.86 19.71 6.29
C ASN A 93 -6.96 20.11 5.12
N GLY A 94 -7.56 20.51 3.97
CA GLY A 94 -6.82 20.90 2.79
C GLY A 94 -6.27 19.75 1.93
N VAL A 95 -6.48 18.49 2.34
CA VAL A 95 -6.01 17.29 1.62
C VAL A 95 -7.19 16.62 0.92
N ASN A 96 -7.08 16.42 -0.38
CA ASN A 96 -8.04 15.65 -1.17
C ASN A 96 -7.95 14.16 -0.86
N GLY A 97 -9.03 13.43 -1.05
CA GLY A 97 -9.06 11.99 -0.81
C GLY A 97 -10.46 11.40 -0.94
N ARG A 98 -10.56 10.11 -0.61
CA ARG A 98 -11.84 9.40 -0.56
C ARG A 98 -12.29 9.17 0.87
N LEU A 99 -13.50 9.59 1.16
CA LEU A 99 -14.22 9.25 2.37
C LEU A 99 -14.99 7.95 2.12
N MET A 100 -14.64 6.91 2.87
CA MET A 100 -15.32 5.63 2.85
C MET A 100 -16.28 5.59 4.02
N THR A 101 -17.59 5.52 3.75
CA THR A 101 -18.64 5.44 4.77
C THR A 101 -19.28 4.07 4.72
N GLY A 102 -19.36 3.40 5.85
CA GLY A 102 -20.01 2.10 5.97
C GLY A 102 -21.49 2.14 5.56
N ARG A 103 -22.05 0.99 5.19
CA ARG A 103 -23.46 0.86 4.83
C ARG A 103 -24.25 0.19 5.95
N GLY A 104 -25.57 0.38 5.94
CA GLY A 104 -26.49 -0.25 6.89
C GLY A 104 -26.13 0.05 8.36
N ALA A 105 -25.92 -0.98 9.16
CA ALA A 105 -25.58 -0.85 10.58
C ALA A 105 -24.24 -0.12 10.85
N TYR A 106 -23.40 0.03 9.84
CA TYR A 106 -22.09 0.69 9.93
C TYR A 106 -22.07 2.10 9.33
N ALA A 107 -23.22 2.68 9.01
CA ALA A 107 -23.33 4.00 8.37
C ALA A 107 -22.77 5.16 9.19
N SER A 108 -22.62 4.99 10.51
CA SER A 108 -21.95 5.96 11.38
C SER A 108 -20.41 5.91 11.32
N ASN A 109 -19.84 4.83 10.76
CA ASN A 109 -18.41 4.63 10.68
C ASN A 109 -17.88 5.15 9.35
N SER A 110 -16.77 5.88 9.40
CA SER A 110 -16.11 6.33 8.19
C SER A 110 -14.60 6.39 8.37
N ILE A 111 -13.89 6.18 7.27
CA ILE A 111 -12.44 6.42 7.19
C ILE A 111 -12.14 7.34 6.02
N PHE A 112 -11.13 8.18 6.17
CA PHE A 112 -10.64 9.03 5.08
C PHE A 112 -9.31 8.48 4.58
N LEU A 113 -9.23 8.30 3.27
CA LEU A 113 -8.03 7.86 2.56
C LEU A 113 -7.47 9.06 1.77
N PRO A 114 -6.42 9.73 2.24
CA PRO A 114 -5.86 10.89 1.57
C PRO A 114 -5.26 10.54 0.22
N ALA A 115 -5.44 11.41 -0.77
CA ALA A 115 -4.77 11.34 -2.06
C ALA A 115 -3.32 11.79 -1.90
N VAL A 116 -2.47 10.85 -1.55
CA VAL A 116 -1.02 11.06 -1.42
C VAL A 116 -0.32 10.40 -2.60
N VAL A 117 0.59 11.12 -3.22
CA VAL A 117 1.34 10.62 -4.37
C VAL A 117 2.23 9.47 -3.92
N GLY A 118 2.00 8.28 -4.45
CA GLY A 118 2.97 7.19 -4.46
C GLY A 118 4.08 7.48 -5.48
N GLY A 119 5.28 6.96 -5.22
CA GLY A 119 6.47 7.21 -6.03
C GLY A 119 6.40 6.68 -7.46
N SER A 120 7.37 6.91 -8.22
CA SER A 120 7.83 6.45 -9.52
C SER A 120 7.14 7.02 -10.77
N THR A 121 5.90 7.50 -10.77
CA THR A 121 5.34 7.96 -12.04
C THR A 121 4.86 9.40 -12.01
N SER A 122 5.48 10.22 -12.85
CA SER A 122 4.96 11.50 -13.31
C SER A 122 3.57 11.42 -13.99
N GLN A 123 3.01 10.22 -14.10
CA GLN A 123 1.74 9.96 -14.79
C GLN A 123 0.51 10.34 -13.96
N TYR A 124 0.64 10.47 -12.63
CA TYR A 124 -0.50 10.77 -11.77
C TYR A 124 -0.42 12.17 -11.19
N PRO A 125 -1.43 13.02 -11.41
CA PRO A 125 -1.44 14.39 -10.87
C PRO A 125 -1.38 14.34 -9.33
N ARG A 126 -0.51 15.17 -8.76
CA ARG A 126 -0.46 15.39 -7.30
C ARG A 126 -1.85 15.80 -6.80
N ASN A 127 -2.24 15.32 -5.64
CA ASN A 127 -3.52 15.60 -4.97
C ASN A 127 -4.78 15.00 -5.64
N LEU A 128 -4.65 14.17 -6.68
CA LEU A 128 -5.76 13.49 -7.31
C LEU A 128 -5.63 11.97 -7.27
N CYS A 129 -4.49 11.46 -6.83
CA CYS A 129 -4.16 10.05 -6.84
C CYS A 129 -3.65 9.59 -5.47
N GLY A 130 -3.91 8.36 -5.12
CA GLY A 130 -3.31 7.65 -4.00
C GLY A 130 -3.24 6.17 -4.34
N LEU A 131 -2.07 5.57 -4.11
CA LEU A 131 -1.86 4.14 -4.24
C LEU A 131 -1.40 3.60 -2.89
N TYR A 132 -2.14 2.65 -2.38
CA TYR A 132 -1.90 2.04 -1.07
C TYR A 132 -1.53 0.59 -1.23
N TRP A 133 -0.38 0.18 -0.70
CA TRP A 133 0.03 -1.21 -0.69
C TRP A 133 -0.92 -2.09 0.11
N SER A 134 -1.22 -3.27 -0.44
CA SER A 134 -1.67 -4.42 0.34
C SER A 134 -0.48 -5.27 0.79
N SER A 135 -0.69 -6.15 1.76
CA SER A 135 0.29 -7.18 2.15
C SER A 135 0.36 -8.36 1.17
N THR A 136 -0.54 -8.42 0.20
CA THR A 136 -0.71 -9.55 -0.72
C THR A 136 0.05 -9.31 -2.03
N PRO A 137 0.96 -10.20 -2.45
CA PRO A 137 1.57 -10.14 -3.78
C PRO A 137 0.53 -10.43 -4.87
N ALA A 138 0.77 -9.97 -6.10
CA ALA A 138 -0.05 -10.38 -7.22
C ALA A 138 0.20 -11.86 -7.56
N SER A 139 -0.89 -12.63 -7.80
CA SER A 139 -0.79 -14.08 -8.08
C SER A 139 -0.20 -14.37 -9.44
N ASP A 140 -0.47 -13.52 -10.42
CA ASP A 140 -0.21 -13.77 -11.83
C ASP A 140 1.03 -13.03 -12.36
N TYR A 141 1.63 -12.18 -11.52
CA TYR A 141 2.77 -11.33 -11.88
C TYR A 141 3.80 -11.32 -10.75
N SER A 142 4.94 -11.95 -11.00
CA SER A 142 6.04 -12.02 -10.03
C SER A 142 6.71 -10.66 -9.74
N THR A 143 6.40 -9.65 -10.56
CA THR A 143 6.91 -8.28 -10.41
C THR A 143 6.03 -7.41 -9.51
N ASP A 144 4.74 -7.76 -9.36
CA ASP A 144 3.71 -6.87 -8.82
C ASP A 144 3.22 -7.29 -7.43
N ALA A 145 2.65 -6.32 -6.73
CA ALA A 145 1.87 -6.55 -5.51
C ALA A 145 0.55 -5.77 -5.57
N GLY A 146 -0.43 -6.24 -4.79
CA GLY A 146 -1.76 -5.65 -4.77
C GLY A 146 -1.77 -4.24 -4.19
N THR A 147 -2.59 -3.38 -4.78
CA THR A 147 -2.78 -1.98 -4.34
C THR A 147 -4.26 -1.62 -4.30
N LEU A 148 -4.59 -0.63 -3.47
CA LEU A 148 -5.83 0.14 -3.61
C LEU A 148 -5.52 1.43 -4.36
N ASN A 149 -6.17 1.63 -5.50
CA ASN A 149 -6.02 2.82 -6.34
C ASN A 149 -7.17 3.81 -6.06
N LEU A 150 -6.85 5.03 -5.67
CA LEU A 150 -7.82 6.10 -5.42
C LEU A 150 -8.11 6.99 -6.64
N TYR A 151 -7.42 6.78 -7.75
CA TYR A 151 -7.56 7.61 -8.94
C TYR A 151 -8.86 7.30 -9.70
N TYR A 152 -8.98 7.62 -10.99
CA TYR A 152 -10.21 7.53 -11.81
C TYR A 152 -11.05 6.27 -11.56
N TYR A 153 -10.39 5.14 -11.39
CA TYR A 153 -11.05 3.88 -11.04
C TYR A 153 -10.69 3.55 -9.60
N PHE A 154 -11.63 3.81 -8.69
CA PHE A 154 -11.48 3.37 -7.31
C PHE A 154 -11.63 1.86 -7.27
N GLN A 155 -10.51 1.18 -7.27
CA GLN A 155 -10.47 -0.27 -7.38
C GLN A 155 -9.21 -0.86 -6.77
N VAL A 156 -9.26 -2.15 -6.50
CA VAL A 156 -8.05 -2.94 -6.27
C VAL A 156 -7.34 -3.11 -7.61
N GLY A 157 -6.04 -2.88 -7.59
CA GLY A 157 -5.14 -3.02 -8.72
C GLY A 157 -3.82 -3.63 -8.29
N ARG A 158 -2.78 -3.38 -9.05
CA ARG A 158 -1.43 -3.81 -8.74
C ARG A 158 -0.42 -2.76 -9.21
N SER A 159 0.78 -2.81 -8.64
CA SER A 159 1.94 -1.99 -9.03
C SER A 159 3.21 -2.80 -8.91
N ASP A 160 4.22 -2.41 -9.66
CA ASP A 160 5.56 -2.97 -9.53
C ASP A 160 6.08 -2.86 -8.10
N ARG A 161 6.62 -3.96 -7.55
CA ARG A 161 7.06 -4.04 -6.16
C ARG A 161 8.17 -3.06 -5.80
N TYR A 162 8.91 -2.57 -6.77
CA TYR A 162 9.92 -1.53 -6.54
C TYR A 162 9.31 -0.13 -6.42
N ASP A 163 8.06 0.08 -6.81
CA ASP A 163 7.37 1.36 -6.68
C ASP A 163 7.22 1.80 -5.23
N GLY A 164 7.23 3.09 -5.02
CA GLY A 164 7.03 3.70 -3.71
C GLY A 164 5.59 4.03 -3.42
N GLN A 165 4.84 3.13 -2.81
CA GLN A 165 3.46 3.41 -2.42
C GLN A 165 3.31 3.68 -0.92
N VAL A 166 2.16 4.19 -0.52
CA VAL A 166 1.83 4.44 0.88
C VAL A 166 1.20 3.22 1.54
N VAL A 167 1.20 3.22 2.87
CA VAL A 167 0.59 2.18 3.69
C VAL A 167 -0.53 2.78 4.52
N ARG A 168 -1.68 2.11 4.58
CA ARG A 168 -2.77 2.41 5.50
C ARG A 168 -2.89 1.25 6.49
N PRO A 169 -2.36 1.38 7.72
CA PRO A 169 -2.45 0.32 8.71
C PRO A 169 -3.88 -0.02 9.09
N VAL A 170 -4.10 -1.30 9.37
CA VAL A 170 -5.34 -1.86 9.94
C VAL A 170 -5.00 -2.72 11.17
N ARG A 171 -5.98 -3.01 11.99
CA ARG A 171 -5.83 -3.86 13.19
C ARG A 171 -7.09 -4.68 13.43
#